data_0e0055b7b25e979040d6c24c35990c48
#
_entry.id   0e0055b7b25e979040d6c24c35990c48
#
_cell.length_a   1.000
_cell.length_b   1.000
_cell.length_c   1.000
_cell.angle_alpha   90.00
_cell.angle_beta   90.00
_cell.angle_gamma   90.00
#
_symmetry.space_group_name_H-M   'P 1'
#
loop_
_entity.id
_entity.type
_entity.pdbx_description
1 polymer ?
#
loop_
_entity_poly.entity_id
_entity_poly.type
_entity_poly.pdbx_seq_one_letter_code
_entity_poly.pdbx_strand_id
1 'polypeptide(L)'
;KRQPYKQPIYYYVKQEPVTVTPEVEKQLEGRVLVDGEFSFKIKEVNENKSLPSYEETVTNKNGKATFSKLSFNKVGTYKYTISEIAGSDANVDYDAMTVTMTVTVTENSKGDLQASVKYTGEGGFKSSADDKIFNNYVVAPVKTKFDFSKALAGRELKAGEFSFVLKDSTGKVLQTKTNTKAGVVAFDDLTFDNTQVGTHKYTVEEVIPENKEAGMTYDTMKAEVTITVTKEGHVLKATNTLPTDTEFNNTFTPAATQAQFRFTKRLEGKTLEANAFTFELLENGNVIQTKQNAADGSIQFDPISYATVGTHTYTVREKAGTDTNID
;
A
#
# COMPACT_ATOMS: atom_id res chain seq x y z
N LYS A 1 -24.61 104.64 13.76
CA LYS A 1 -25.31 103.40 14.19
C LYS A 1 -24.45 102.17 13.77
N ARG A 2 -23.86 101.49 14.72
CA ARG A 2 -23.14 100.19 14.46
C ARG A 2 -24.19 99.11 14.28
N GLN A 3 -24.17 98.43 13.15
CA GLN A 3 -24.96 97.22 12.95
C GLN A 3 -24.45 96.12 13.88
N PRO A 4 -25.33 95.32 14.57
CA PRO A 4 -24.89 94.23 15.41
C PRO A 4 -24.30 93.12 14.55
N TYR A 5 -23.10 92.71 14.91
CA TYR A 5 -22.42 91.62 14.23
C TYR A 5 -23.17 90.33 14.59
N LYS A 6 -23.87 89.75 13.63
CA LYS A 6 -24.47 88.39 13.80
C LYS A 6 -23.40 87.33 13.57
N GLN A 7 -22.94 86.70 14.64
CA GLN A 7 -22.12 85.54 14.49
C GLN A 7 -22.97 84.38 13.98
N PRO A 8 -22.51 83.61 13.00
CA PRO A 8 -23.21 82.43 12.53
C PRO A 8 -23.20 81.35 13.63
N ILE A 9 -24.35 80.76 13.93
CA ILE A 9 -24.47 79.59 14.88
C ILE A 9 -24.30 78.36 13.99
N TYR A 10 -23.26 77.61 14.24
CA TYR A 10 -23.00 76.35 13.59
C TYR A 10 -23.65 75.21 14.37
N TYR A 11 -24.52 74.45 13.73
CA TYR A 11 -25.07 73.19 14.22
C TYR A 11 -24.29 72.06 13.63
N TYR A 12 -23.70 71.20 14.49
CA TYR A 12 -23.06 70.00 14.09
C TYR A 12 -24.06 68.85 14.28
N VAL A 13 -24.49 68.21 13.23
CA VAL A 13 -25.27 66.96 13.29
C VAL A 13 -24.27 65.85 13.62
N LYS A 14 -24.41 65.18 14.74
CA LYS A 14 -23.65 64.00 15.08
C LYS A 14 -24.16 62.86 14.24
N GLN A 15 -23.36 62.40 13.25
CA GLN A 15 -23.69 61.22 12.49
C GLN A 15 -23.53 59.99 13.38
N GLU A 16 -24.55 59.13 13.40
CA GLU A 16 -24.44 57.82 14.05
C GLU A 16 -23.64 56.85 13.14
N PRO A 17 -22.69 56.10 13.72
CA PRO A 17 -21.89 55.19 12.95
C PRO A 17 -22.71 54.03 12.35
N VAL A 18 -22.40 53.62 11.14
CA VAL A 18 -22.95 52.42 10.52
C VAL A 18 -22.08 51.22 10.90
N THR A 19 -22.72 50.07 11.07
CA THR A 19 -22.01 48.84 11.50
C THR A 19 -22.16 47.73 10.48
N VAL A 20 -21.11 46.92 10.39
CA VAL A 20 -21.02 45.69 9.54
C VAL A 20 -20.49 44.54 10.38
N THR A 21 -21.13 43.38 10.27
CA THR A 21 -20.61 42.13 10.86
C THR A 21 -19.99 41.28 9.75
N PRO A 22 -18.64 41.14 9.72
CA PRO A 22 -18.01 40.30 8.75
C PRO A 22 -18.31 38.83 8.99
N GLU A 23 -18.61 38.09 7.93
CA GLU A 23 -18.93 36.67 8.00
C GLU A 23 -18.50 35.96 6.73
N VAL A 24 -17.87 34.79 6.88
CA VAL A 24 -17.58 33.83 5.81
C VAL A 24 -18.17 32.46 6.16
N GLU A 25 -18.30 31.61 5.19
CA GLU A 25 -18.86 30.27 5.35
C GLU A 25 -17.74 29.21 5.39
N LYS A 26 -18.00 28.11 6.09
CA LYS A 26 -17.12 26.95 6.18
C LYS A 26 -17.85 25.68 5.80
N GLN A 27 -17.25 24.93 4.87
CA GLN A 27 -17.69 23.58 4.49
C GLN A 27 -16.54 22.60 4.66
N LEU A 28 -16.87 21.36 4.99
CA LEU A 28 -15.90 20.24 5.08
C LEU A 28 -16.51 19.05 4.33
N GLU A 29 -15.79 18.54 3.35
CA GLU A 29 -16.17 17.34 2.61
C GLU A 29 -15.43 16.12 3.16
N GLY A 30 -16.10 14.97 3.18
CA GLY A 30 -15.58 13.68 3.65
C GLY A 30 -15.92 13.30 5.09
N ARG A 31 -16.30 14.25 5.94
CA ARG A 31 -16.89 14.02 7.28
C ARG A 31 -17.69 15.20 7.77
N VAL A 32 -18.36 15.02 8.88
CA VAL A 32 -19.16 16.08 9.53
C VAL A 32 -18.20 17.18 10.05
N LEU A 33 -18.55 18.43 9.74
CA LEU A 33 -17.90 19.63 10.30
C LEU A 33 -18.26 19.79 11.77
N VAL A 34 -17.25 20.04 12.61
CA VAL A 34 -17.43 20.27 14.06
C VAL A 34 -17.21 21.76 14.37
N ASP A 35 -18.05 22.31 15.27
CA ASP A 35 -17.89 23.68 15.72
C ASP A 35 -16.54 23.89 16.43
N GLY A 36 -15.87 24.99 16.11
CA GLY A 36 -14.57 25.34 16.71
C GLY A 36 -13.36 24.66 16.09
N GLU A 37 -13.54 23.86 15.04
CA GLU A 37 -12.48 23.05 14.46
C GLU A 37 -11.52 23.86 13.56
N PHE A 38 -12.04 24.80 12.81
CA PHE A 38 -11.26 25.63 11.88
C PHE A 38 -11.20 27.07 12.33
N SER A 39 -10.04 27.70 12.18
CA SER A 39 -9.78 29.07 12.59
C SER A 39 -9.67 29.99 11.39
N PHE A 40 -10.21 31.17 11.51
CA PHE A 40 -10.24 32.21 10.47
C PHE A 40 -9.68 33.51 11.02
N LYS A 41 -8.87 34.16 10.22
CA LYS A 41 -8.28 35.46 10.57
C LYS A 41 -8.78 36.52 9.62
N ILE A 42 -9.34 37.62 10.18
CA ILE A 42 -9.58 38.88 9.46
C ILE A 42 -8.47 39.85 9.77
N LYS A 43 -8.06 40.62 8.76
CA LYS A 43 -7.06 41.68 8.89
C LYS A 43 -7.44 42.88 8.03
N GLU A 44 -7.37 44.06 8.63
CA GLU A 44 -7.55 45.33 7.88
C GLU A 44 -6.39 45.52 6.89
N VAL A 45 -6.72 45.92 5.67
CA VAL A 45 -5.76 46.36 4.65
C VAL A 45 -5.52 47.84 4.86
N ASN A 46 -4.48 48.15 5.61
CA ASN A 46 -4.11 49.54 5.91
C ASN A 46 -2.89 49.95 5.05
N GLU A 47 -3.07 50.90 4.16
CA GLU A 47 -1.99 51.43 3.31
C GLU A 47 -0.97 52.24 4.15
N ASN A 48 -1.39 52.82 5.27
CA ASN A 48 -0.51 53.52 6.20
C ASN A 48 -0.01 52.56 7.30
N LYS A 49 1.14 51.92 7.05
CA LYS A 49 1.78 50.96 7.96
C LYS A 49 2.14 51.51 9.36
N SER A 50 2.03 52.82 9.57
CA SER A 50 2.31 53.47 10.83
C SER A 50 1.11 53.46 11.79
N LEU A 51 -0.09 53.07 11.36
CA LEU A 51 -1.29 52.96 12.15
C LEU A 51 -1.52 51.50 12.58
N PRO A 52 -2.02 51.28 13.83
CA PRO A 52 -2.47 49.96 14.21
C PRO A 52 -3.56 49.44 13.25
N SER A 53 -3.39 48.24 12.71
CA SER A 53 -4.41 47.61 11.89
C SER A 53 -5.26 46.69 12.74
N TYR A 54 -6.56 46.70 12.50
CA TYR A 54 -7.47 45.74 13.12
C TYR A 54 -7.17 44.32 12.60
N GLU A 55 -7.07 43.35 13.54
CA GLU A 55 -7.07 41.94 13.26
C GLU A 55 -7.80 41.16 14.34
N GLU A 56 -8.47 40.08 13.94
CA GLU A 56 -9.18 39.19 14.85
C GLU A 56 -9.11 37.76 14.31
N THR A 57 -9.11 36.79 15.22
CA THR A 57 -9.20 35.36 14.88
C THR A 57 -10.42 34.77 15.56
N VAL A 58 -11.23 34.05 14.80
CA VAL A 58 -12.43 33.35 15.25
C VAL A 58 -12.41 31.90 14.74
N THR A 59 -13.25 31.06 15.33
CA THR A 59 -13.46 29.69 14.85
C THR A 59 -14.83 29.55 14.20
N ASN A 60 -15.01 28.48 13.40
CA ASN A 60 -16.29 28.18 12.82
C ASN A 60 -17.33 27.76 13.86
N LYS A 61 -18.56 28.18 13.65
CA LYS A 61 -19.75 27.80 14.42
C LYS A 61 -20.95 27.71 13.48
N ASN A 62 -21.67 26.58 13.51
CA ASN A 62 -22.82 26.33 12.62
C ASN A 62 -22.49 26.58 11.14
N GLY A 63 -21.29 26.17 10.66
CA GLY A 63 -20.84 26.35 9.30
C GLY A 63 -20.45 27.79 8.90
N LYS A 64 -20.22 28.69 9.87
CA LYS A 64 -19.86 30.10 9.64
C LYS A 64 -18.70 30.51 10.51
N ALA A 65 -17.91 31.47 10.03
CA ALA A 65 -16.95 32.21 10.83
C ALA A 65 -17.42 33.67 10.89
N THR A 66 -17.93 34.07 12.03
CA THR A 66 -18.53 35.41 12.27
C THR A 66 -17.59 36.21 13.16
N PHE A 67 -17.14 37.34 12.67
CA PHE A 67 -16.23 38.25 13.38
C PHE A 67 -16.99 39.32 14.19
N SER A 68 -16.28 40.06 15.02
CA SER A 68 -16.83 41.17 15.78
C SER A 68 -17.35 42.27 14.86
N LYS A 69 -18.40 42.93 15.30
CA LYS A 69 -19.02 44.03 14.59
C LYS A 69 -18.04 45.20 14.38
N LEU A 70 -17.84 45.60 13.13
CA LEU A 70 -17.07 46.79 12.76
C LEU A 70 -17.95 48.03 12.71
N SER A 71 -17.46 49.18 13.14
CA SER A 71 -18.19 50.43 13.21
C SER A 71 -17.49 51.52 12.37
N PHE A 72 -18.24 52.18 11.50
CA PHE A 72 -17.73 53.17 10.56
C PHE A 72 -18.43 54.51 10.80
N ASN A 73 -17.67 55.56 11.04
CA ASN A 73 -18.15 56.90 11.34
C ASN A 73 -17.82 57.95 10.26
N LYS A 74 -17.23 57.48 9.14
CA LYS A 74 -16.85 58.33 8.00
C LYS A 74 -17.16 57.64 6.69
N VAL A 75 -17.53 58.45 5.68
CA VAL A 75 -17.60 58.04 4.30
C VAL A 75 -16.23 57.57 3.82
N GLY A 76 -16.19 56.46 3.08
CA GLY A 76 -14.92 55.89 2.59
C GLY A 76 -15.06 54.45 2.13
N THR A 77 -13.94 53.91 1.65
CA THR A 77 -13.83 52.47 1.29
C THR A 77 -12.82 51.84 2.23
N TYR A 78 -13.26 50.79 2.89
CA TYR A 78 -12.49 50.03 3.85
C TYR A 78 -12.33 48.60 3.35
N LYS A 79 -11.12 48.08 3.40
CA LYS A 79 -10.80 46.73 2.93
C LYS A 79 -10.26 45.85 4.03
N TYR A 80 -10.67 44.60 4.03
CA TYR A 80 -10.22 43.58 4.96
C TYR A 80 -9.92 42.31 4.18
N THR A 81 -8.90 41.55 4.57
CA THR A 81 -8.64 40.23 4.07
C THR A 81 -9.07 39.20 5.12
N ILE A 82 -9.73 38.14 4.70
CA ILE A 82 -10.12 37.01 5.52
C ILE A 82 -9.47 35.76 4.94
N SER A 83 -8.81 34.97 5.77
CA SER A 83 -8.19 33.70 5.38
C SER A 83 -8.43 32.64 6.44
N GLU A 84 -8.46 31.38 6.04
CA GLU A 84 -8.41 30.26 6.95
C GLU A 84 -6.96 30.07 7.42
N ILE A 85 -6.79 29.73 8.69
CA ILE A 85 -5.50 29.30 9.27
C ILE A 85 -5.43 27.79 9.09
N ALA A 86 -4.52 27.28 8.23
CA ALA A 86 -4.34 25.86 8.04
C ALA A 86 -4.03 25.16 9.38
N GLY A 87 -4.72 24.07 9.62
CA GLY A 87 -4.48 23.22 10.78
C GLY A 87 -3.30 22.26 10.59
N SER A 88 -3.13 21.32 11.51
CA SER A 88 -2.04 20.34 11.50
C SER A 88 -2.42 18.95 10.98
N ASP A 89 -3.69 18.71 10.62
CA ASP A 89 -4.12 17.43 10.07
C ASP A 89 -3.65 17.30 8.62
N ALA A 90 -2.62 16.47 8.40
CA ALA A 90 -2.03 16.25 7.08
C ALA A 90 -2.98 15.51 6.11
N ASN A 91 -4.07 14.92 6.61
CA ASN A 91 -5.10 14.28 5.79
C ASN A 91 -6.28 15.20 5.47
N VAL A 92 -6.13 16.50 5.72
CA VAL A 92 -7.08 17.53 5.30
C VAL A 92 -6.41 18.46 4.30
N ASP A 93 -7.04 18.64 3.15
CA ASP A 93 -6.69 19.69 2.21
C ASP A 93 -7.40 20.97 2.64
N TYR A 94 -6.63 21.90 3.20
CA TYR A 94 -7.13 23.18 3.67
C TYR A 94 -7.28 24.18 2.51
N ASP A 95 -8.36 24.97 2.55
CA ASP A 95 -8.59 26.00 1.55
C ASP A 95 -7.66 27.20 1.78
N ALA A 96 -6.76 27.42 0.83
CA ALA A 96 -5.83 28.54 0.82
C ALA A 96 -6.43 29.82 0.20
N MET A 97 -7.76 29.88 0.03
CA MET A 97 -8.44 31.06 -0.52
C MET A 97 -8.25 32.26 0.42
N THR A 98 -8.07 33.43 -0.19
CA THR A 98 -8.15 34.72 0.51
C THR A 98 -9.39 35.46 0.05
N VAL A 99 -10.22 35.86 1.00
CA VAL A 99 -11.41 36.64 0.74
C VAL A 99 -11.13 38.11 1.08
N THR A 100 -11.28 38.98 0.11
CA THR A 100 -11.25 40.45 0.34
C THR A 100 -12.67 40.92 0.59
N MET A 101 -12.93 41.45 1.77
CA MET A 101 -14.16 42.15 2.13
C MET A 101 -13.95 43.66 1.89
N THR A 102 -14.75 44.26 1.04
CA THR A 102 -14.76 45.70 0.78
C THR A 102 -16.04 46.29 1.35
N VAL A 103 -15.90 47.24 2.29
CA VAL A 103 -17.01 47.99 2.87
C VAL A 103 -16.98 49.41 2.27
N THR A 104 -18.04 49.78 1.56
CA THR A 104 -18.19 51.14 1.03
C THR A 104 -19.24 51.89 1.86
N VAL A 105 -18.78 52.92 2.57
CA VAL A 105 -19.64 53.78 3.39
C VAL A 105 -19.93 55.05 2.61
N THR A 106 -21.21 55.34 2.45
CA THR A 106 -21.73 56.52 1.75
C THR A 106 -22.71 57.27 2.66
N GLU A 107 -23.04 58.49 2.30
CA GLU A 107 -24.06 59.29 2.96
C GLU A 107 -25.31 59.32 2.10
N ASN A 108 -26.47 59.12 2.71
CA ASN A 108 -27.76 59.26 2.02
C ASN A 108 -28.22 60.74 1.93
N SER A 109 -29.33 61.01 1.25
CA SER A 109 -29.87 62.34 1.11
C SER A 109 -30.30 63.05 2.39
N LYS A 110 -30.39 62.28 3.51
CA LYS A 110 -30.74 62.80 4.84
C LYS A 110 -29.50 63.03 5.73
N GLY A 111 -28.30 62.70 5.23
CA GLY A 111 -27.06 62.80 5.99
C GLY A 111 -26.73 61.56 6.84
N ASP A 112 -27.49 60.46 6.72
CA ASP A 112 -27.22 59.23 7.46
C ASP A 112 -26.18 58.39 6.70
N LEU A 113 -25.29 57.72 7.45
CA LEU A 113 -24.31 56.79 6.89
C LEU A 113 -24.98 55.47 6.51
N GLN A 114 -24.61 54.96 5.34
CA GLN A 114 -25.01 53.66 4.82
C GLN A 114 -23.78 52.85 4.40
N ALA A 115 -23.79 51.57 4.62
CA ALA A 115 -22.70 50.69 4.21
C ALA A 115 -23.19 49.63 3.23
N SER A 116 -22.38 49.38 2.19
CA SER A 116 -22.51 48.24 1.32
C SER A 116 -21.25 47.38 1.45
N VAL A 117 -21.44 46.04 1.37
CA VAL A 117 -20.36 45.07 1.54
C VAL A 117 -20.24 44.22 0.29
N LYS A 118 -19.03 44.06 -0.22
CA LYS A 118 -18.68 43.16 -1.30
C LYS A 118 -17.59 42.20 -0.86
N TYR A 119 -17.76 40.93 -1.16
CA TYR A 119 -16.71 39.90 -0.97
C TYR A 119 -16.10 39.53 -2.32
N THR A 120 -14.82 39.26 -2.36
CA THR A 120 -14.10 38.80 -3.55
C THR A 120 -13.11 37.71 -3.12
N GLY A 121 -13.26 36.48 -3.64
CA GLY A 121 -12.38 35.37 -3.39
C GLY A 121 -11.22 35.28 -4.39
N GLU A 122 -10.02 34.96 -3.90
CA GLU A 122 -8.83 34.75 -4.73
C GLU A 122 -8.05 33.52 -4.27
N GLY A 123 -7.59 32.72 -5.22
CA GLY A 123 -6.78 31.51 -4.95
C GLY A 123 -7.61 30.38 -4.35
N GLY A 124 -6.92 29.43 -3.70
CA GLY A 124 -7.54 28.30 -3.03
C GLY A 124 -8.51 27.49 -3.90
N PHE A 125 -9.60 27.03 -3.29
CA PHE A 125 -10.64 26.24 -3.97
C PHE A 125 -11.87 27.10 -4.36
N LYS A 126 -11.67 28.39 -4.62
CA LYS A 126 -12.76 29.31 -4.99
C LYS A 126 -13.60 28.78 -6.15
N SER A 127 -14.91 28.95 -6.05
CA SER A 127 -15.90 28.58 -7.08
C SER A 127 -16.32 29.74 -7.97
N SER A 128 -16.27 30.99 -7.47
CA SER A 128 -16.66 32.22 -8.19
C SER A 128 -15.85 33.41 -7.71
N ALA A 129 -16.03 34.57 -8.37
CA ALA A 129 -15.35 35.81 -8.01
C ALA A 129 -15.82 36.40 -6.66
N ASP A 130 -17.05 36.13 -6.27
CA ASP A 130 -17.67 36.59 -5.02
C ASP A 130 -17.74 35.49 -3.96
N ASP A 131 -16.97 34.39 -4.15
CA ASP A 131 -16.90 33.27 -3.23
C ASP A 131 -16.37 33.72 -1.86
N LYS A 132 -17.06 33.30 -0.83
CA LYS A 132 -16.69 33.46 0.58
C LYS A 132 -16.85 32.16 1.37
N ILE A 133 -16.90 31.01 0.68
CA ILE A 133 -17.06 29.67 1.27
C ILE A 133 -15.69 29.00 1.26
N PHE A 134 -15.11 28.77 2.42
CA PHE A 134 -13.90 28.00 2.56
C PHE A 134 -14.23 26.51 2.58
N ASN A 135 -13.77 25.78 1.57
CA ASN A 135 -14.01 24.34 1.38
C ASN A 135 -12.78 23.52 1.73
N ASN A 136 -12.85 22.75 2.82
CA ASN A 136 -11.80 21.77 3.13
C ASN A 136 -12.24 20.37 2.73
N TYR A 137 -11.29 19.53 2.41
CA TYR A 137 -11.53 18.16 1.97
C TYR A 137 -10.74 17.18 2.84
N VAL A 138 -11.42 16.20 3.43
CA VAL A 138 -10.76 15.08 4.09
C VAL A 138 -10.31 14.10 3.02
N VAL A 139 -9.01 13.85 2.96
CA VAL A 139 -8.40 12.90 2.03
C VAL A 139 -8.39 11.53 2.66
N ALA A 140 -9.27 10.65 2.20
CA ALA A 140 -9.34 9.29 2.69
C ALA A 140 -8.08 8.49 2.28
N PRO A 141 -7.53 7.63 3.17
CA PRO A 141 -6.42 6.76 2.81
C PRO A 141 -6.84 5.73 1.76
N VAL A 142 -5.91 5.33 0.92
CA VAL A 142 -6.09 4.29 -0.10
C VAL A 142 -5.39 3.01 0.31
N LYS A 143 -5.98 1.86 -0.07
CA LYS A 143 -5.44 0.53 0.18
C LYS A 143 -5.13 -0.19 -1.12
N THR A 144 -4.09 -1.02 -1.09
CA THR A 144 -3.76 -1.92 -2.18
C THR A 144 -3.12 -3.18 -1.65
N LYS A 145 -3.24 -4.29 -2.36
CA LYS A 145 -2.63 -5.57 -2.05
C LYS A 145 -2.17 -6.26 -3.31
N PHE A 146 -1.34 -7.27 -3.15
CA PHE A 146 -0.87 -8.14 -4.24
C PHE A 146 -0.56 -9.52 -3.68
N ASP A 147 -0.51 -10.50 -4.59
CA ASP A 147 -0.22 -11.88 -4.28
C ASP A 147 0.98 -12.35 -5.11
N PHE A 148 1.71 -13.33 -4.57
CA PHE A 148 2.73 -14.12 -5.25
C PHE A 148 2.30 -15.58 -5.27
N SER A 149 3.03 -16.39 -6.01
CA SER A 149 2.80 -17.84 -6.04
C SER A 149 4.04 -18.61 -5.62
N LYS A 150 3.81 -19.83 -5.15
CA LYS A 150 4.83 -20.81 -4.79
C LYS A 150 4.60 -22.09 -5.55
N ALA A 151 5.62 -22.58 -6.23
CA ALA A 151 5.65 -23.92 -6.84
C ALA A 151 6.75 -24.77 -6.19
N LEU A 152 6.51 -26.08 -6.08
CA LEU A 152 7.46 -27.06 -5.63
C LEU A 152 7.50 -28.21 -6.63
N ALA A 153 8.66 -28.45 -7.25
CA ALA A 153 8.91 -29.63 -8.05
C ALA A 153 9.46 -30.78 -7.23
N GLY A 154 9.21 -32.03 -7.66
CA GLY A 154 9.75 -33.24 -7.04
C GLY A 154 8.91 -33.88 -5.94
N ARG A 155 8.03 -33.13 -5.28
CA ARG A 155 7.01 -33.63 -4.36
C ARG A 155 5.84 -32.65 -4.22
N GLU A 156 4.79 -33.08 -3.55
CA GLU A 156 3.60 -32.26 -3.31
C GLU A 156 3.90 -31.12 -2.35
N LEU A 157 3.42 -29.91 -2.70
CA LEU A 157 3.48 -28.73 -1.85
C LEU A 157 2.45 -28.83 -0.73
N LYS A 158 2.86 -28.51 0.49
CA LYS A 158 2.00 -28.47 1.68
C LYS A 158 1.68 -27.02 2.04
N ALA A 159 0.49 -26.78 2.60
CA ALA A 159 0.14 -25.47 3.13
C ALA A 159 1.07 -25.07 4.29
N GLY A 160 1.52 -23.81 4.31
CA GLY A 160 2.37 -23.28 5.38
C GLY A 160 3.81 -23.77 5.38
N GLU A 161 4.25 -24.41 4.30
CA GLU A 161 5.58 -25.06 4.23
C GLU A 161 6.71 -24.05 4.05
N PHE A 162 6.49 -23.03 3.25
CA PHE A 162 7.46 -21.97 2.97
C PHE A 162 6.95 -20.62 3.46
N SER A 163 7.88 -19.80 3.96
CA SER A 163 7.60 -18.47 4.47
C SER A 163 8.15 -17.39 3.53
N PHE A 164 7.45 -16.28 3.42
CA PHE A 164 7.80 -15.16 2.56
C PHE A 164 7.72 -13.87 3.37
N VAL A 165 8.66 -12.97 3.14
CA VAL A 165 8.69 -11.65 3.78
C VAL A 165 8.50 -10.55 2.76
N LEU A 166 7.70 -9.57 3.13
CA LEU A 166 7.59 -8.28 2.45
C LEU A 166 8.44 -7.27 3.22
N LYS A 167 9.40 -6.68 2.54
CA LYS A 167 10.31 -5.66 3.10
C LYS A 167 10.09 -4.31 2.44
N ASP A 168 10.26 -3.24 3.20
CA ASP A 168 10.34 -1.89 2.65
C ASP A 168 11.71 -1.60 2.03
N SER A 169 11.89 -0.40 1.48
CA SER A 169 13.14 0.04 0.84
C SER A 169 14.34 0.13 1.80
N THR A 170 14.11 0.11 3.11
CA THR A 170 15.17 0.08 4.13
C THR A 170 15.58 -1.35 4.52
N GLY A 171 14.85 -2.36 4.02
CA GLY A 171 15.04 -3.76 4.37
C GLY A 171 14.27 -4.21 5.61
N LYS A 172 13.44 -3.34 6.20
CA LYS A 172 12.58 -3.69 7.33
C LYS A 172 11.46 -4.62 6.88
N VAL A 173 11.27 -5.73 7.59
CA VAL A 173 10.16 -6.66 7.37
C VAL A 173 8.85 -6.02 7.84
N LEU A 174 7.90 -5.90 6.92
CA LEU A 174 6.55 -5.38 7.17
C LEU A 174 5.54 -6.50 7.40
N GLN A 175 5.64 -7.59 6.63
CA GLN A 175 4.74 -8.73 6.71
C GLN A 175 5.51 -10.03 6.50
N THR A 176 5.03 -11.10 7.15
CA THR A 176 5.47 -12.48 6.90
C THR A 176 4.25 -13.32 6.58
N LYS A 177 4.29 -14.03 5.46
CA LYS A 177 3.20 -14.88 4.98
C LYS A 177 3.72 -16.27 4.62
N THR A 178 2.83 -17.22 4.56
CA THR A 178 3.13 -18.60 4.12
C THR A 178 2.26 -18.95 2.91
N ASN A 179 2.71 -19.94 2.15
CA ASN A 179 1.95 -20.45 1.01
C ASN A 179 0.72 -21.25 1.45
N THR A 180 -0.35 -21.18 0.66
CA THR A 180 -1.45 -22.15 0.72
C THR A 180 -1.02 -23.48 0.08
N LYS A 181 -1.84 -24.55 0.19
CA LYS A 181 -1.62 -25.81 -0.55
C LYS A 181 -1.65 -25.60 -2.07
N ALA A 182 -2.45 -24.63 -2.55
CA ALA A 182 -2.52 -24.26 -3.97
C ALA A 182 -1.36 -23.36 -4.42
N GLY A 183 -0.42 -23.03 -3.53
CA GLY A 183 0.74 -22.19 -3.83
C GLY A 183 0.50 -20.69 -3.73
N VAL A 184 -0.68 -20.21 -3.29
CA VAL A 184 -0.93 -18.78 -3.15
C VAL A 184 -0.19 -18.22 -1.95
N VAL A 185 0.52 -17.10 -2.13
CA VAL A 185 1.18 -16.29 -1.09
C VAL A 185 0.51 -14.92 -1.08
N ALA A 186 -0.49 -14.75 -0.23
CA ALA A 186 -1.31 -13.53 -0.17
C ALA A 186 -0.79 -12.57 0.91
N PHE A 187 -0.46 -11.34 0.52
CA PHE A 187 -0.10 -10.26 1.44
C PHE A 187 -1.35 -9.46 1.83
N ASP A 188 -1.33 -8.89 3.05
CA ASP A 188 -2.38 -8.01 3.53
C ASP A 188 -2.31 -6.64 2.85
N ASP A 189 -3.40 -5.86 2.96
CA ASP A 189 -3.47 -4.50 2.47
C ASP A 189 -2.31 -3.64 2.99
N LEU A 190 -1.69 -2.90 2.09
CA LEU A 190 -0.85 -1.75 2.40
C LEU A 190 -1.72 -0.49 2.30
N THR A 191 -1.66 0.36 3.30
CA THR A 191 -2.47 1.58 3.41
C THR A 191 -1.59 2.81 3.27
N PHE A 192 -2.02 3.77 2.45
CA PHE A 192 -1.32 5.01 2.17
C PHE A 192 -2.24 6.19 2.44
N ASP A 193 -1.75 7.18 3.15
CA ASP A 193 -2.45 8.43 3.44
C ASP A 193 -1.95 9.60 2.56
N ASN A 194 -2.50 10.79 2.78
CA ASN A 194 -2.18 11.99 1.99
C ASN A 194 -0.71 12.42 2.07
N THR A 195 0.04 11.99 3.10
CA THR A 195 1.48 12.28 3.25
C THR A 195 2.35 11.36 2.41
N GLN A 196 1.78 10.30 1.85
CA GLN A 196 2.50 9.22 1.17
C GLN A 196 2.26 9.21 -0.34
N VAL A 197 1.87 10.35 -0.91
CA VAL A 197 1.81 10.51 -2.37
C VAL A 197 3.23 10.37 -2.94
N GLY A 198 3.39 9.47 -3.94
CA GLY A 198 4.68 9.19 -4.54
C GLY A 198 4.87 7.71 -4.85
N THR A 199 6.12 7.32 -5.07
CA THR A 199 6.51 5.95 -5.42
C THR A 199 7.15 5.25 -4.23
N HIS A 200 6.65 4.06 -3.91
CA HIS A 200 7.11 3.22 -2.82
C HIS A 200 7.60 1.88 -3.37
N LYS A 201 8.81 1.48 -2.96
CA LYS A 201 9.44 0.23 -3.39
C LYS A 201 9.46 -0.77 -2.25
N TYR A 202 9.15 -2.00 -2.57
CA TYR A 202 9.12 -3.14 -1.67
C TYR A 202 9.84 -4.32 -2.31
N THR A 203 10.30 -5.25 -1.48
CA THR A 203 10.90 -6.50 -1.93
C THR A 203 10.19 -7.67 -1.28
N VAL A 204 9.82 -8.66 -2.08
CA VAL A 204 9.32 -9.96 -1.60
C VAL A 204 10.42 -10.99 -1.76
N GLU A 205 10.70 -11.76 -0.71
CA GLU A 205 11.72 -12.81 -0.68
C GLU A 205 11.18 -14.04 0.02
N GLU A 206 11.60 -15.24 -0.41
CA GLU A 206 11.40 -16.45 0.36
C GLU A 206 12.38 -16.48 1.54
N VAL A 207 11.90 -16.89 2.70
CA VAL A 207 12.74 -17.10 3.89
C VAL A 207 13.41 -18.46 3.78
N ILE A 208 14.71 -18.46 3.47
CA ILE A 208 15.49 -19.70 3.42
C ILE A 208 15.88 -20.10 4.85
N PRO A 209 15.46 -21.28 5.36
CA PRO A 209 15.78 -21.69 6.71
C PRO A 209 17.29 -21.97 6.89
N GLU A 210 17.81 -21.70 8.08
CA GLU A 210 19.22 -22.04 8.41
C GLU A 210 19.49 -23.54 8.27
N ASN A 211 18.55 -24.36 8.76
CA ASN A 211 18.58 -25.81 8.61
C ASN A 211 17.78 -26.20 7.37
N LYS A 212 18.44 -26.24 6.23
CA LYS A 212 17.83 -26.59 4.94
C LYS A 212 17.42 -28.08 4.93
N GLU A 213 16.25 -28.37 4.36
CA GLU A 213 15.83 -29.74 4.07
C GLU A 213 16.81 -30.39 3.08
N ALA A 214 17.29 -31.61 3.39
CA ALA A 214 18.18 -32.35 2.50
C ALA A 214 17.47 -32.64 1.17
N GLY A 215 18.13 -32.31 0.06
CA GLY A 215 17.55 -32.44 -1.28
C GLY A 215 16.69 -31.26 -1.74
N MET A 216 16.45 -30.25 -0.88
CA MET A 216 15.70 -29.05 -1.25
C MET A 216 16.62 -27.98 -1.84
N THR A 217 16.26 -27.49 -3.01
CA THR A 217 16.81 -26.26 -3.61
C THR A 217 15.78 -25.16 -3.48
N TYR A 218 16.15 -24.06 -2.83
CA TYR A 218 15.29 -22.93 -2.56
C TYR A 218 15.47 -21.84 -3.61
N ASP A 219 14.39 -21.17 -3.94
CA ASP A 219 14.43 -19.97 -4.79
C ASP A 219 15.09 -18.81 -4.03
N THR A 220 15.97 -18.11 -4.71
CA THR A 220 16.69 -16.93 -4.17
C THR A 220 16.22 -15.63 -4.78
N MET A 221 15.10 -15.64 -5.49
CA MET A 221 14.52 -14.45 -6.12
C MET A 221 14.24 -13.36 -5.08
N LYS A 222 14.55 -12.12 -5.49
CA LYS A 222 14.18 -10.89 -4.78
C LYS A 222 13.26 -10.11 -5.70
N ALA A 223 11.97 -10.25 -5.48
CA ALA A 223 10.95 -9.67 -6.32
C ALA A 223 10.67 -8.23 -5.90
N GLU A 224 10.99 -7.26 -6.75
CA GLU A 224 10.70 -5.85 -6.51
C GLU A 224 9.23 -5.54 -6.87
N VAL A 225 8.49 -4.96 -5.93
CA VAL A 225 7.14 -4.44 -6.11
C VAL A 225 7.19 -2.94 -5.98
N THR A 226 6.63 -2.24 -6.95
CA THR A 226 6.49 -0.78 -6.92
C THR A 226 5.03 -0.41 -6.74
N ILE A 227 4.71 0.41 -5.73
CA ILE A 227 3.39 0.99 -5.53
C ILE A 227 3.48 2.48 -5.78
N THR A 228 2.68 2.97 -6.73
CA THR A 228 2.60 4.40 -7.03
C THR A 228 1.29 4.95 -6.48
N VAL A 229 1.40 5.89 -5.54
CA VAL A 229 0.27 6.62 -4.97
C VAL A 229 0.17 7.96 -5.65
N THR A 230 -0.95 8.22 -6.31
CA THR A 230 -1.26 9.48 -6.95
C THR A 230 -2.45 10.14 -6.28
N LYS A 231 -2.57 11.45 -6.47
CA LYS A 231 -3.69 12.24 -5.97
C LYS A 231 -4.33 12.99 -7.14
N GLU A 232 -5.61 12.78 -7.34
CA GLU A 232 -6.42 13.49 -8.32
C GLU A 232 -7.49 14.30 -7.57
N GLY A 233 -7.37 15.65 -7.62
CA GLY A 233 -8.17 16.50 -6.74
C GLY A 233 -7.86 16.19 -5.27
N HIS A 234 -8.86 15.65 -4.56
CA HIS A 234 -8.75 15.29 -3.13
C HIS A 234 -8.85 13.77 -2.89
N VAL A 235 -8.65 12.96 -3.93
CA VAL A 235 -8.78 11.49 -3.89
C VAL A 235 -7.43 10.84 -4.18
N LEU A 236 -7.03 9.89 -3.32
CA LEU A 236 -5.83 9.08 -3.51
C LEU A 236 -6.16 7.85 -4.35
N LYS A 237 -5.19 7.46 -5.19
CA LYS A 237 -5.20 6.23 -5.96
C LYS A 237 -3.87 5.51 -5.81
N ALA A 238 -3.89 4.20 -5.57
CA ALA A 238 -2.69 3.36 -5.53
C ALA A 238 -2.69 2.37 -6.69
N THR A 239 -1.54 2.25 -7.35
CA THR A 239 -1.33 1.31 -8.46
C THR A 239 -0.12 0.45 -8.17
N ASN A 240 -0.27 -0.88 -8.31
CA ASN A 240 0.81 -1.84 -8.15
C ASN A 240 1.49 -2.11 -9.49
N THR A 241 2.81 -2.15 -9.49
CA THR A 241 3.62 -2.69 -10.58
C THR A 241 4.42 -3.85 -10.01
N LEU A 242 4.05 -5.06 -10.43
CA LEU A 242 4.71 -6.30 -10.05
C LEU A 242 5.82 -6.63 -11.05
N PRO A 243 6.85 -7.41 -10.65
CA PRO A 243 7.83 -7.92 -11.59
C PRO A 243 7.18 -8.92 -12.56
N THR A 244 7.87 -9.23 -13.66
CA THR A 244 7.39 -10.22 -14.65
C THR A 244 7.28 -11.61 -14.03
N ASP A 245 8.23 -11.96 -13.14
CA ASP A 245 8.21 -13.20 -12.39
C ASP A 245 7.63 -12.95 -11.00
N THR A 246 6.52 -13.63 -10.70
CA THR A 246 5.81 -13.59 -9.41
C THR A 246 5.70 -14.96 -8.76
N GLU A 247 6.43 -15.96 -9.29
CA GLU A 247 6.41 -17.32 -8.77
C GLU A 247 7.76 -17.71 -8.17
N PHE A 248 7.77 -18.14 -6.92
CA PHE A 248 8.91 -18.72 -6.26
C PHE A 248 8.96 -20.24 -6.50
N ASN A 249 10.04 -20.71 -7.10
CA ASN A 249 10.20 -22.09 -7.55
C ASN A 249 11.24 -22.85 -6.73
N ASN A 250 10.79 -23.80 -5.90
CA ASN A 250 11.68 -24.73 -5.21
C ASN A 250 11.68 -26.09 -5.90
N THR A 251 12.79 -26.83 -5.76
CA THR A 251 12.91 -28.18 -6.29
C THR A 251 13.36 -29.11 -5.16
N PHE A 252 12.62 -30.20 -4.97
CA PHE A 252 13.00 -31.28 -4.06
C PHE A 252 13.53 -32.46 -4.88
N THR A 253 14.77 -32.87 -4.59
CA THR A 253 15.39 -34.06 -5.15
C THR A 253 15.68 -35.03 -3.99
N PRO A 254 14.92 -36.16 -3.88
CA PRO A 254 15.17 -37.12 -2.81
C PRO A 254 16.56 -37.71 -2.97
N ALA A 255 17.15 -38.10 -1.84
CA ALA A 255 18.38 -38.86 -1.86
C ALA A 255 18.11 -40.21 -2.53
N ALA A 256 19.04 -40.64 -3.41
CA ALA A 256 18.94 -41.92 -4.05
C ALA A 256 18.96 -43.04 -2.97
N THR A 257 18.10 -44.00 -3.16
CA THR A 257 18.09 -45.25 -2.35
C THR A 257 18.49 -46.43 -3.22
N GLN A 258 18.84 -47.56 -2.62
CA GLN A 258 19.26 -48.76 -3.32
C GLN A 258 18.47 -49.98 -2.87
N ALA A 259 18.21 -50.86 -3.82
CA ALA A 259 17.72 -52.20 -3.55
C ALA A 259 18.67 -53.26 -4.15
N GLN A 260 18.86 -54.32 -3.43
CA GLN A 260 19.69 -55.46 -3.87
C GLN A 260 18.87 -56.73 -3.83
N PHE A 261 18.89 -57.50 -4.88
CA PHE A 261 18.17 -58.78 -5.00
C PHE A 261 19.13 -59.92 -4.78
N ARG A 262 18.66 -60.91 -3.97
CA ARG A 262 19.40 -62.13 -3.63
C ARG A 262 18.47 -63.30 -3.79
N PHE A 263 18.97 -64.35 -4.43
CA PHE A 263 18.26 -65.60 -4.65
C PHE A 263 19.15 -66.80 -4.28
N THR A 264 18.60 -68.01 -4.26
CA THR A 264 19.34 -69.23 -3.97
C THR A 264 19.01 -70.27 -5.00
N LYS A 265 20.06 -70.89 -5.57
CA LYS A 265 19.99 -72.09 -6.42
C LYS A 265 20.20 -73.35 -5.59
N ARG A 266 19.39 -74.36 -5.82
CA ARG A 266 19.59 -75.70 -5.33
C ARG A 266 19.76 -76.65 -6.49
N LEU A 267 20.62 -77.62 -6.35
CA LEU A 267 20.82 -78.72 -7.27
C LEU A 267 20.72 -80.03 -6.50
N GLU A 268 19.82 -80.94 -6.90
CA GLU A 268 19.66 -82.20 -6.33
C GLU A 268 20.38 -83.29 -7.17
N GLY A 269 20.88 -84.34 -6.54
CA GLY A 269 21.55 -85.47 -7.18
C GLY A 269 23.01 -85.24 -7.56
N LYS A 270 23.53 -84.02 -7.45
CA LYS A 270 24.91 -83.63 -7.76
C LYS A 270 25.35 -82.48 -6.89
N THR A 271 26.64 -82.37 -6.60
CA THR A 271 27.22 -81.22 -5.91
C THR A 271 27.07 -79.92 -6.79
N LEU A 272 26.55 -78.92 -6.20
CA LEU A 272 26.47 -77.59 -6.89
C LEU A 272 27.84 -76.92 -6.93
N GLU A 273 28.35 -76.74 -8.12
CA GLU A 273 29.63 -76.02 -8.31
C GLU A 273 29.34 -74.49 -8.53
N ALA A 274 30.31 -73.66 -8.16
CA ALA A 274 30.26 -72.21 -8.46
C ALA A 274 30.23 -71.99 -9.96
N ASN A 275 29.44 -70.99 -10.42
CA ASN A 275 29.29 -70.60 -11.84
C ASN A 275 28.65 -71.67 -12.74
N ALA A 276 27.98 -72.68 -12.15
CA ALA A 276 27.32 -73.73 -12.92
C ALA A 276 26.03 -73.25 -13.62
N PHE A 277 25.33 -72.27 -13.03
CA PHE A 277 24.08 -71.75 -13.59
C PHE A 277 24.15 -70.23 -13.68
N THR A 278 23.52 -69.71 -14.75
CA THR A 278 23.48 -68.27 -15.06
C THR A 278 22.07 -67.72 -14.86
N PHE A 279 21.97 -66.59 -14.21
CA PHE A 279 20.71 -65.89 -13.86
C PHE A 279 20.71 -64.51 -14.46
N GLU A 280 19.58 -64.11 -15.02
CA GLU A 280 19.35 -62.79 -15.64
C GLU A 280 18.30 -62.06 -14.81
N LEU A 281 18.63 -60.76 -14.47
CA LEU A 281 17.70 -59.80 -13.94
C LEU A 281 17.22 -58.92 -15.05
N LEU A 282 15.91 -58.82 -15.25
CA LEU A 282 15.28 -58.06 -16.31
C LEU A 282 14.41 -56.97 -15.73
N GLU A 283 14.43 -55.82 -16.39
CA GLU A 283 13.47 -54.71 -16.19
C GLU A 283 12.79 -54.43 -17.53
N ASN A 284 11.46 -54.40 -17.56
CA ASN A 284 10.66 -54.17 -18.76
C ASN A 284 11.05 -55.14 -19.92
N GLY A 285 11.39 -56.41 -19.61
CA GLY A 285 11.77 -57.42 -20.58
C GLY A 285 13.21 -57.34 -21.09
N ASN A 286 13.99 -56.36 -20.68
CA ASN A 286 15.41 -56.22 -21.05
C ASN A 286 16.32 -56.71 -19.93
N VAL A 287 17.35 -57.51 -20.28
CA VAL A 287 18.36 -57.97 -19.33
C VAL A 287 19.22 -56.82 -18.89
N ILE A 288 19.21 -56.49 -17.60
CA ILE A 288 19.99 -55.40 -16.99
C ILE A 288 21.22 -55.90 -16.24
N GLN A 289 21.16 -57.13 -15.68
CA GLN A 289 22.29 -57.79 -15.02
C GLN A 289 22.26 -59.28 -15.32
N THR A 290 23.47 -59.89 -15.35
CA THR A 290 23.67 -61.35 -15.42
C THR A 290 24.61 -61.76 -14.33
N LYS A 291 24.24 -62.80 -13.53
CA LYS A 291 25.03 -63.31 -12.40
C LYS A 291 25.05 -64.85 -12.47
N GLN A 292 26.08 -65.41 -11.88
CA GLN A 292 26.17 -66.89 -11.71
C GLN A 292 26.05 -67.25 -10.24
N ASN A 293 25.67 -68.49 -9.93
CA ASN A 293 25.59 -68.96 -8.56
C ASN A 293 26.97 -69.13 -7.94
N ALA A 294 27.12 -68.86 -6.66
CA ALA A 294 28.25 -69.32 -5.86
C ALA A 294 28.15 -70.81 -5.49
N ALA A 295 29.21 -71.42 -4.93
CA ALA A 295 29.20 -72.78 -4.59
C ALA A 295 28.20 -73.17 -3.42
N ASP A 296 27.83 -72.18 -2.60
CA ASP A 296 26.79 -72.29 -1.59
C ASP A 296 25.36 -72.13 -2.14
N GLY A 297 25.26 -71.93 -3.45
CA GLY A 297 24.00 -71.62 -4.17
C GLY A 297 23.51 -70.20 -4.15
N SER A 298 24.22 -69.28 -3.50
CA SER A 298 23.80 -67.88 -3.46
C SER A 298 23.99 -67.21 -4.81
N ILE A 299 23.02 -66.34 -5.20
CA ILE A 299 22.99 -65.52 -6.39
C ILE A 299 22.74 -64.09 -5.88
N GLN A 300 23.70 -63.20 -6.09
CA GLN A 300 23.58 -61.81 -5.63
C GLN A 300 23.74 -60.86 -6.81
N PHE A 301 22.67 -60.12 -7.09
CA PHE A 301 22.73 -59.03 -8.08
C PHE A 301 23.35 -57.79 -7.48
N ASP A 302 23.92 -56.90 -8.31
CA ASP A 302 24.48 -55.64 -7.86
C ASP A 302 23.33 -54.70 -7.43
N PRO A 303 23.55 -53.81 -6.45
CA PRO A 303 22.55 -52.85 -6.04
C PRO A 303 22.07 -51.98 -7.19
N ILE A 304 20.75 -51.75 -7.26
CA ILE A 304 20.12 -50.80 -8.19
C ILE A 304 19.78 -49.53 -7.42
N SER A 305 20.21 -48.39 -7.96
CA SER A 305 19.97 -47.07 -7.38
C SER A 305 18.71 -46.42 -7.97
N TYR A 306 17.88 -45.81 -7.10
CA TYR A 306 16.65 -45.13 -7.45
C TYR A 306 16.75 -43.67 -6.96
N ALA A 307 16.67 -42.72 -7.87
CA ALA A 307 16.72 -41.28 -7.61
C ALA A 307 15.34 -40.62 -7.71
N THR A 308 14.31 -41.34 -8.15
CA THR A 308 12.94 -40.88 -8.28
C THR A 308 11.97 -41.82 -7.59
N VAL A 309 10.88 -41.29 -7.07
CA VAL A 309 9.78 -42.08 -6.52
C VAL A 309 9.06 -42.82 -7.66
N GLY A 310 8.68 -44.05 -7.40
CA GLY A 310 7.98 -44.89 -8.37
C GLY A 310 7.93 -46.34 -7.98
N THR A 311 7.24 -47.17 -8.79
CA THR A 311 7.21 -48.61 -8.69
C THR A 311 8.03 -49.21 -9.82
N HIS A 312 9.01 -50.02 -9.47
CA HIS A 312 9.86 -50.76 -10.38
C HIS A 312 9.57 -52.22 -10.27
N THR A 313 9.37 -52.91 -11.41
CA THR A 313 9.09 -54.36 -11.46
C THR A 313 10.20 -55.05 -12.21
N TYR A 314 10.75 -56.07 -11.55
CA TYR A 314 11.84 -56.88 -12.10
C TYR A 314 11.41 -58.34 -12.25
N THR A 315 12.00 -58.99 -13.22
CA THR A 315 11.90 -60.43 -13.39
C THR A 315 13.28 -61.04 -13.27
N VAL A 316 13.39 -62.12 -12.48
CA VAL A 316 14.61 -62.94 -12.41
C VAL A 316 14.31 -64.28 -13.07
N ARG A 317 15.20 -64.70 -13.97
CA ARG A 317 15.10 -66.01 -14.62
C ARG A 317 16.45 -66.70 -14.66
N GLU A 318 16.43 -68.01 -14.62
CA GLU A 318 17.57 -68.85 -14.95
C GLU A 318 17.69 -68.93 -16.49
N LYS A 319 18.88 -68.75 -17.00
CA LYS A 319 19.17 -68.94 -18.41
C LYS A 319 19.33 -70.44 -18.68
N ALA A 320 18.59 -70.98 -19.67
CA ALA A 320 18.68 -72.37 -20.01
C ALA A 320 20.13 -72.81 -20.27
N GLY A 321 20.54 -73.86 -19.63
CA GLY A 321 21.85 -74.51 -19.82
C GLY A 321 21.86 -75.44 -21.04
N THR A 322 23.04 -76.00 -21.30
CA THR A 322 23.24 -76.97 -22.37
C THR A 322 23.37 -78.40 -21.91
N ASP A 323 23.35 -78.64 -20.58
CA ASP A 323 23.44 -80.01 -19.97
C ASP A 323 22.07 -80.67 -20.05
N THR A 324 21.92 -81.64 -20.90
CA THR A 324 20.68 -82.41 -21.11
C THR A 324 20.31 -83.37 -19.97
N ASN A 325 21.17 -83.50 -18.96
CA ASN A 325 20.93 -84.34 -17.74
C ASN A 325 20.38 -83.48 -16.55
N ILE A 326 20.08 -82.23 -16.78
CA ILE A 326 19.51 -81.28 -15.81
C ILE A 326 18.18 -80.80 -16.30
N ASP A 327 17.10 -81.04 -15.56
CA ASP A 327 15.75 -80.53 -15.82
C ASP A 327 15.55 -79.18 -15.13
#